data_559e4d162cd7d8f2297b17f6f7bc63b6
#
_entry.id   559e4d162cd7d8f2297b17f6f7bc63b6
#
_cell.length_a   1.000
_cell.length_b   1.000
_cell.length_c   1.000
_cell.angle_alpha   90.00
_cell.angle_beta   90.00
_cell.angle_gamma   90.00
#
_symmetry.space_group_name_H-M   'P 1'
#
loop_
_entity.id
_entity.type
_entity.pdbx_description
1 polymer ?
#
loop_
_entity_poly.entity_id
_entity_poly.type
_entity_poly.pdbx_seq_one_letter_code
_entity_poly.pdbx_strand_id
1 'polypeptide(L)'
;RSEEGVMEVDLHLHELVDNERGMSDGEKLQYQLSYFERMLTTAIRERKRKLIVIHGVGEGVLREEVRKVLQYYEHLRFDDADPRRYGYGATAVELFHH
;
A
#
# COMPACT_ATOMS: atom_id res chain seq x y z
N ARG A 1 -2.33 9.15 -21.14
CA ARG A 1 -2.38 7.93 -20.60
C ARG A 1 -2.97 7.86 -19.21
N SER A 2 -3.96 7.00 -19.06
CA SER A 2 -4.77 7.01 -17.85
C SER A 2 -3.98 6.58 -16.60
N GLU A 3 -2.88 5.86 -16.81
CA GLU A 3 -2.07 5.39 -15.70
C GLU A 3 -1.02 6.38 -15.25
N GLU A 4 -0.87 7.46 -15.96
CA GLU A 4 0.09 8.50 -15.56
C GLU A 4 -0.34 9.10 -14.24
N GLY A 5 0.63 9.26 -13.33
CA GLY A 5 0.34 9.80 -12.02
C GLY A 5 -0.18 8.77 -11.03
N VAL A 6 -0.33 7.52 -11.46
CA VAL A 6 -0.78 6.44 -10.58
C VAL A 6 0.40 5.51 -10.30
N MET A 7 0.63 5.22 -9.03
CA MET A 7 1.66 4.29 -8.61
C MET A 7 0.97 3.08 -7.98
N GLU A 8 1.47 1.90 -8.27
CA GLU A 8 0.91 0.67 -7.72
C GLU A 8 2.00 -0.04 -6.92
N VAL A 9 1.65 -0.48 -5.71
CA VAL A 9 2.60 -1.12 -4.80
C VAL A 9 1.98 -2.44 -4.35
N ASP A 10 2.68 -3.53 -4.63
CA ASP A 10 2.24 -4.86 -4.23
C ASP A 10 2.99 -5.26 -2.97
N LEU A 11 2.24 -5.43 -1.88
CA LEU A 11 2.83 -5.77 -0.59
C LEU A 11 2.84 -7.25 -0.29
N HIS A 12 2.45 -8.10 -1.24
CA HIS A 12 2.57 -9.54 -1.03
C HIS A 12 4.03 -9.88 -0.77
N LEU A 13 4.25 -10.67 0.27
CA LEU A 13 5.61 -10.88 0.74
C LEU A 13 6.52 -11.50 -0.32
N HIS A 14 5.96 -12.40 -1.14
CA HIS A 14 6.76 -13.04 -2.18
C HIS A 14 7.24 -12.05 -3.24
N GLU A 15 6.61 -10.86 -3.32
CA GLU A 15 7.08 -9.82 -4.22
C GLU A 15 8.22 -9.01 -3.62
N LEU A 16 8.41 -9.10 -2.31
CA LEU A 16 9.35 -8.24 -1.59
C LEU A 16 10.62 -8.96 -1.19
N VAL A 17 10.55 -10.26 -0.93
CA VAL A 17 11.70 -11.04 -0.48
C VAL A 17 11.77 -12.34 -1.26
N ASP A 18 13.01 -12.83 -1.44
CA ASP A 18 13.22 -14.08 -2.16
C ASP A 18 12.86 -15.30 -1.32
N ASN A 19 13.03 -15.20 0.00
CA ASN A 19 12.83 -16.34 0.87
C ASN A 19 12.31 -15.86 2.21
N GLU A 20 11.09 -16.25 2.55
CA GLU A 20 10.47 -15.81 3.80
C GLU A 20 10.64 -16.83 4.94
N ARG A 21 11.44 -17.86 4.71
CA ARG A 21 11.70 -18.83 5.76
C ARG A 21 12.39 -18.17 6.94
N GLY A 22 12.00 -18.58 8.13
CA GLY A 22 12.61 -18.03 9.32
C GLY A 22 12.09 -16.68 9.75
N MET A 23 11.19 -16.09 8.97
CA MET A 23 10.57 -14.84 9.37
C MET A 23 9.33 -15.13 10.21
N SER A 24 9.24 -14.50 11.37
CA SER A 24 8.03 -14.56 12.18
C SER A 24 6.93 -13.72 11.51
N ASP A 25 5.69 -13.94 11.96
CA ASP A 25 4.58 -13.15 11.43
C ASP A 25 4.79 -11.66 11.67
N GLY A 26 5.30 -11.31 12.84
CA GLY A 26 5.59 -9.91 13.15
C GLY A 26 6.66 -9.32 12.24
N GLU A 27 7.70 -10.11 11.95
CA GLU A 27 8.76 -9.66 11.05
C GLU A 27 8.23 -9.46 9.63
N LYS A 28 7.38 -10.38 9.18
CA LYS A 28 6.77 -10.24 7.86
C LYS A 28 5.94 -8.98 7.76
N LEU A 29 5.11 -8.74 8.77
CA LEU A 29 4.26 -7.56 8.79
C LEU A 29 5.10 -6.29 8.80
N GLN A 30 6.14 -6.24 9.63
CA GLN A 30 7.00 -5.06 9.69
C GLN A 30 7.71 -4.81 8.37
N TYR A 31 8.14 -5.86 7.70
CA TYR A 31 8.79 -5.71 6.40
C TYR A 31 7.82 -5.09 5.39
N GLN A 32 6.59 -5.61 5.36
CA GLN A 32 5.57 -5.10 4.44
C GLN A 32 5.23 -3.64 4.72
N LEU A 33 5.08 -3.29 6.00
CA LEU A 33 4.74 -1.92 6.37
C LEU A 33 5.87 -0.95 6.08
N SER A 34 7.12 -1.36 6.34
CA SER A 34 8.26 -0.51 6.04
C SER A 34 8.35 -0.21 4.55
N TYR A 35 8.12 -1.23 3.73
CA TYR A 35 8.13 -1.05 2.29
C TYR A 35 7.00 -0.13 1.86
N PHE A 36 5.81 -0.33 2.41
CA PHE A 36 4.67 0.53 2.11
C PHE A 36 4.97 1.99 2.43
N GLU A 37 5.53 2.25 3.62
CA GLU A 37 5.80 3.63 4.03
C GLU A 37 6.85 4.27 3.14
N ARG A 38 7.84 3.50 2.73
CA ARG A 38 8.86 4.01 1.81
C ARG A 38 8.23 4.38 0.46
N MET A 39 7.31 3.55 -0.02
CA MET A 39 6.68 3.80 -1.30
C MET A 39 5.68 4.95 -1.21
N LEU A 40 5.00 5.09 -0.07
CA LEU A 40 4.12 6.24 0.14
C LEU A 40 4.93 7.53 0.11
N THR A 41 6.06 7.56 0.78
CA THR A 41 6.94 8.72 0.76
C THR A 41 7.40 9.04 -0.66
N THR A 42 7.74 7.99 -1.42
CA THR A 42 8.16 8.16 -2.81
C THR A 42 7.02 8.76 -3.65
N ALA A 43 5.80 8.25 -3.47
CA ALA A 43 4.66 8.75 -4.22
C ALA A 43 4.41 10.22 -3.93
N ILE A 44 4.53 10.61 -2.66
CA ILE A 44 4.35 12.00 -2.27
C ILE A 44 5.45 12.87 -2.88
N ARG A 45 6.69 12.43 -2.79
CA ARG A 45 7.84 13.18 -3.32
C ARG A 45 7.74 13.36 -4.82
N GLU A 46 7.28 12.32 -5.51
CA GLU A 46 7.14 12.37 -6.98
C GLU A 46 5.81 13.00 -7.42
N ARG A 47 5.03 13.45 -6.46
CA ARG A 47 3.76 14.15 -6.70
C ARG A 47 2.80 13.31 -7.53
N LYS A 48 2.74 12.02 -7.22
CA LYS A 48 1.73 11.16 -7.82
C LYS A 48 0.35 11.59 -7.32
N ARG A 49 -0.66 11.39 -8.15
CA ARG A 49 -2.01 11.74 -7.72
C ARG A 49 -2.72 10.56 -7.03
N LYS A 50 -2.24 9.35 -7.23
CA LYS A 50 -2.90 8.18 -6.66
C LYS A 50 -1.88 7.08 -6.39
N LEU A 51 -2.07 6.38 -5.29
CA LEU A 51 -1.28 5.22 -4.94
C LEU A 51 -2.24 4.05 -4.68
N ILE A 52 -2.03 2.96 -5.38
CA ILE A 52 -2.81 1.73 -5.16
C ILE A 52 -1.94 0.79 -4.34
N VAL A 53 -2.43 0.42 -3.16
CA VAL A 53 -1.70 -0.45 -2.24
C VAL A 53 -2.36 -1.82 -2.24
N ILE A 54 -1.68 -2.80 -2.78
CA ILE A 54 -2.21 -4.17 -2.86
C ILE A 54 -1.69 -4.93 -1.66
N HIS A 55 -2.57 -5.12 -0.67
CA HIS A 55 -2.20 -5.78 0.59
C HIS A 55 -2.74 -7.20 0.69
N GLY A 56 -3.62 -7.58 -0.23
CA GLY A 56 -4.23 -8.88 -0.18
C GLY A 56 -5.45 -8.91 0.71
N VAL A 57 -6.19 -9.99 0.64
CA VAL A 57 -7.43 -10.14 1.40
C VAL A 57 -7.14 -10.67 2.80
N GLY A 58 -6.62 -11.89 2.88
CA GLY A 58 -6.19 -12.50 4.14
C GLY A 58 -7.13 -12.25 5.31
N GLU A 59 -6.56 -12.08 6.47
CA GLU A 59 -7.31 -11.80 7.71
C GLU A 59 -7.49 -10.30 7.94
N GLY A 60 -6.98 -9.48 7.03
CA GLY A 60 -7.15 -8.05 7.14
C GLY A 60 -6.13 -7.32 7.99
N VAL A 61 -5.14 -8.01 8.54
CA VAL A 61 -4.19 -7.38 9.43
C VAL A 61 -3.37 -6.32 8.69
N LEU A 62 -2.83 -6.67 7.53
CA LEU A 62 -2.01 -5.73 6.78
C LEU A 62 -2.84 -4.54 6.29
N ARG A 63 -4.05 -4.81 5.82
CA ARG A 63 -4.96 -3.75 5.42
C ARG A 63 -5.20 -2.76 6.55
N GLU A 64 -5.47 -3.28 7.74
CA GLU A 64 -5.72 -2.45 8.92
C GLU A 64 -4.50 -1.61 9.27
N GLU A 65 -3.32 -2.21 9.26
CA GLU A 65 -2.10 -1.50 9.61
C GLU A 65 -1.76 -0.42 8.59
N VAL A 66 -1.96 -0.72 7.31
CA VAL A 66 -1.76 0.27 6.25
C VAL A 66 -2.69 1.47 6.49
N ARG A 67 -3.96 1.21 6.81
CA ARG A 67 -4.92 2.30 7.01
C ARG A 67 -4.63 3.09 8.27
N LYS A 68 -4.09 2.45 9.30
CA LYS A 68 -3.66 3.20 10.50
C LYS A 68 -2.58 4.22 10.14
N VAL A 69 -1.60 3.80 9.33
CA VAL A 69 -0.56 4.72 8.88
C VAL A 69 -1.17 5.88 8.09
N LEU A 70 -2.06 5.56 7.17
CA LEU A 70 -2.64 6.59 6.32
C LEU A 70 -3.42 7.64 7.10
N GLN A 71 -3.99 7.26 8.23
CA GLN A 71 -4.77 8.19 9.05
C GLN A 71 -3.93 9.33 9.62
N TYR A 72 -2.62 9.16 9.69
CA TYR A 72 -1.74 10.20 10.21
C TYR A 72 -1.34 11.25 9.17
N TYR A 73 -1.73 11.06 7.92
CA TYR A 73 -1.39 12.00 6.85
C TYR A 73 -2.57 12.91 6.57
N GLU A 74 -2.29 14.17 6.30
CA GLU A 74 -3.34 15.19 6.16
C GLU A 74 -3.82 15.38 4.73
N HIS A 75 -2.91 15.29 3.78
CA HIS A 75 -3.26 15.67 2.41
C HIS A 75 -3.51 14.44 1.56
N LEU A 76 -4.27 13.49 2.08
CA LEU A 76 -4.66 12.33 1.33
C LEU A 76 -6.00 11.81 1.81
N ARG A 77 -6.59 10.97 0.99
CA ARG A 77 -7.85 10.29 1.29
C ARG A 77 -7.73 8.87 0.77
N PHE A 78 -8.31 7.91 1.47
CA PHE A 78 -8.20 6.52 1.05
C PHE A 78 -9.53 5.80 1.15
N ASP A 79 -9.69 4.78 0.32
CA ASP A 79 -10.87 3.92 0.31
C ASP A 79 -10.49 2.64 -0.41
N ASP A 80 -11.42 1.72 -0.52
CA ASP A 80 -11.19 0.50 -1.28
C ASP A 80 -10.88 0.85 -2.72
N ALA A 81 -9.92 0.14 -3.30
CA ALA A 81 -9.67 0.24 -4.73
C ALA A 81 -10.78 -0.47 -5.48
N ASP A 82 -10.84 -0.25 -6.79
CA ASP A 82 -11.90 -0.83 -7.63
C ASP A 82 -11.92 -2.35 -7.46
N PRO A 83 -13.00 -2.93 -6.88
CA PRO A 83 -13.04 -4.37 -6.64
C PRO A 83 -13.05 -5.19 -7.93
N ARG A 84 -13.51 -4.59 -9.02
CA ARG A 84 -13.56 -5.31 -10.30
C ARG A 84 -12.15 -5.54 -10.84
N ARG A 85 -11.19 -4.69 -10.44
CA ARG A 85 -9.82 -4.80 -10.90
C ARG A 85 -8.92 -5.49 -9.88
N TYR A 86 -9.15 -5.23 -8.59
CA TYR A 86 -8.25 -5.69 -7.52
C TYR A 86 -8.92 -6.64 -6.54
N GLY A 87 -10.19 -6.94 -6.72
CA GLY A 87 -10.95 -7.63 -5.68
C GLY A 87 -11.03 -6.74 -4.46
N TYR A 88 -11.00 -7.33 -3.29
CA TYR A 88 -11.05 -6.56 -2.05
C TYR A 88 -9.69 -6.49 -1.37
N GLY A 89 -8.63 -6.75 -2.12
CA GLY A 89 -7.29 -6.81 -1.58
C GLY A 89 -6.45 -5.58 -1.82
N ALA A 90 -7.06 -4.42 -2.10
CA ALA A 90 -6.29 -3.21 -2.36
C ALA A 90 -6.99 -1.97 -1.82
N THR A 91 -6.18 -1.00 -1.43
CA THR A 91 -6.65 0.30 -0.96
C THR A 91 -6.14 1.37 -1.93
N ALA A 92 -7.04 2.24 -2.36
CA ALA A 92 -6.69 3.36 -3.22
C ALA A 92 -6.48 4.60 -2.37
N VAL A 93 -5.35 5.27 -2.56
CA VAL A 93 -4.98 6.47 -1.83
C VAL A 93 -4.92 7.62 -2.82
N GLU A 94 -5.74 8.64 -2.60
CA GLU A 94 -5.67 9.87 -3.40
C GLU A 94 -4.77 10.86 -2.68
N LEU A 95 -3.80 11.39 -3.40
CA LEU A 95 -2.82 12.31 -2.85
C LEU A 95 -3.11 13.71 -3.34
N PHE A 96 -3.24 14.65 -2.41
CA PHE A 96 -3.53 16.05 -2.74
C PHE A 96 -2.27 16.87 -2.50
N HIS A 97 -1.81 17.52 -3.57
CA HIS A 97 -0.59 18.31 -3.52
C HIS A 97 -0.93 19.79 -3.61
N HIS A 98 -0.18 20.59 -2.88
CA HIS A 98 -0.39 22.04 -2.85
C HIS A 98 0.78 22.79 -3.42
#